data_07f7a1ff30c6a3efeb0b0aa486a8a9b9
#
_entry.id   07f7a1ff30c6a3efeb0b0aa486a8a9b9
#
_cell.length_a   1.000
_cell.length_b   1.000
_cell.length_c   1.000
_cell.angle_alpha   90.00
_cell.angle_beta   90.00
_cell.angle_gamma   90.00
#
_symmetry.space_group_name_H-M   'P 1'
#
loop_
_entity.id
_entity.type
_entity.pdbx_description
1 polymer ?
#
loop_
_entity_poly.entity_id
_entity_poly.type
_entity_poly.pdbx_seq_one_letter_code
_entity_poly.pdbx_strand_id
1 'polypeptide(L)'
;MKLGTTGLEVSAITLGCMSFGEPGRGGKPWSLGADASRDIIKQALEYGVNFLDTANGYSAESREEIVGQAVKDFTRREEVVLSTKVWMRMRPGPNGAGLSRKAISAELDASLKRLGTGYIDLYRIHRWDYDTPIEETFEALHEAVKSGKVRYIGASSMCAWQFAKALYLADLNGWTRFVSMQDHYNLIHREAEREILPLCADQGIGVIPWSPLARGRLTRARDTAAARAETDAGGKILHRDEDQAVAERVHEVAGKRGLPPAQVALAWVMRNPAVTSPVVGVTKPAQLADAVAAVDVELDEDEAAYLQEFFYKSRPVAGSR
;
A
#
# COMPACT_ATOMS: atom_id res chain seq x y z
N MET A 1 12.94 -0.82 10.16
CA MET A 1 12.05 -1.81 10.84
C MET A 1 12.14 -3.15 10.12
N LYS A 2 11.77 -4.28 10.74
CA LYS A 2 11.65 -5.57 10.04
C LYS A 2 10.22 -5.73 9.51
N LEU A 3 10.07 -6.29 8.31
CA LEU A 3 8.75 -6.60 7.76
C LEU A 3 8.23 -7.90 8.39
N GLY A 4 7.33 -7.77 9.36
CA GLY A 4 6.89 -8.91 10.17
C GLY A 4 8.06 -9.61 10.86
N THR A 5 8.05 -10.94 10.87
CA THR A 5 9.12 -11.78 11.45
C THR A 5 10.25 -12.09 10.46
N THR A 6 10.28 -11.42 9.30
CA THR A 6 11.35 -11.63 8.30
C THR A 6 12.63 -10.87 8.64
N GLY A 7 13.72 -11.21 7.95
CA GLY A 7 14.95 -10.42 7.98
C GLY A 7 14.93 -9.15 7.11
N LEU A 8 13.84 -8.90 6.35
CA LEU A 8 13.77 -7.78 5.42
C LEU A 8 13.63 -6.45 6.16
N GLU A 9 14.58 -5.56 5.94
CA GLU A 9 14.58 -4.22 6.54
C GLU A 9 13.87 -3.20 5.65
N VAL A 10 12.86 -2.54 6.22
CA VAL A 10 12.06 -1.52 5.56
C VAL A 10 12.01 -0.22 6.36
N SER A 11 11.86 0.91 5.67
CA SER A 11 11.60 2.20 6.31
C SER A 11 10.23 2.20 7.00
N ALA A 12 10.06 3.04 8.03
CA ALA A 12 8.81 3.19 8.76
C ALA A 12 7.66 3.75 7.90
N ILE A 13 7.99 4.38 6.77
CA ILE A 13 7.05 4.85 5.75
C ILE A 13 7.37 4.15 4.42
N THR A 14 6.33 3.69 3.72
CA THR A 14 6.41 3.17 2.34
C THR A 14 5.97 4.25 1.36
N LEU A 15 6.79 4.56 0.35
CA LEU A 15 6.39 5.45 -0.72
C LEU A 15 5.42 4.77 -1.68
N GLY A 16 4.16 5.21 -1.68
CA GLY A 16 3.13 4.73 -2.60
C GLY A 16 3.23 5.40 -3.97
N CYS A 17 3.58 4.63 -4.99
CA CYS A 17 3.81 5.14 -6.34
C CYS A 17 2.55 5.26 -7.21
N MET A 18 1.34 5.13 -6.64
CA MET A 18 0.08 5.22 -7.39
C MET A 18 -0.17 6.60 -8.02
N SER A 19 0.42 7.66 -7.49
CA SER A 19 0.32 9.03 -8.02
C SER A 19 1.28 9.32 -9.17
N PHE A 20 2.20 8.41 -9.51
CA PHE A 20 3.14 8.57 -10.59
C PHE A 20 2.55 8.07 -11.92
N GLY A 21 3.06 8.53 -13.03
CA GLY A 21 2.66 8.03 -14.37
C GLY A 21 2.35 9.15 -15.35
N GLU A 22 2.60 8.87 -16.61
CA GLU A 22 2.38 9.81 -17.71
C GLU A 22 0.88 10.05 -17.91
N PRO A 23 0.40 11.32 -17.85
CA PRO A 23 -1.01 11.64 -18.05
C PRO A 23 -1.60 11.12 -19.36
N GLY A 24 -0.81 11.10 -20.44
CA GLY A 24 -1.20 10.60 -21.76
C GLY A 24 -1.18 9.06 -21.90
N ARG A 25 -0.65 8.32 -20.90
CA ARG A 25 -0.55 6.85 -20.88
C ARG A 25 -1.35 6.24 -19.73
N GLY A 26 -2.65 6.54 -19.67
CA GLY A 26 -3.55 6.01 -18.63
C GLY A 26 -3.34 6.60 -17.24
N GLY A 27 -2.54 7.65 -17.09
CA GLY A 27 -2.41 8.43 -15.87
C GLY A 27 -3.71 9.16 -15.54
N LYS A 28 -3.97 9.36 -14.25
CA LYS A 28 -5.08 10.19 -13.79
C LYS A 28 -4.74 11.67 -13.96
N PRO A 29 -5.71 12.60 -14.05
CA PRO A 29 -5.44 14.03 -14.17
C PRO A 29 -4.52 14.62 -13.09
N TRP A 30 -4.48 13.96 -11.93
CA TRP A 30 -3.65 14.33 -10.79
C TRP A 30 -2.33 13.54 -10.70
N SER A 31 -2.02 12.70 -11.68
CA SER A 31 -0.75 11.96 -11.72
C SER A 31 0.42 12.89 -12.03
N LEU A 32 1.57 12.61 -11.42
CA LEU A 32 2.82 13.29 -11.72
C LEU A 32 3.50 12.61 -12.92
N GLY A 33 3.97 13.40 -13.89
CA GLY A 33 4.82 12.94 -14.98
C GLY A 33 6.17 12.40 -14.48
N ALA A 34 6.97 11.86 -15.41
CA ALA A 34 8.21 11.16 -15.08
C ALA A 34 9.18 11.99 -14.24
N ASP A 35 9.49 13.23 -14.64
CA ASP A 35 10.48 14.06 -13.96
C ASP A 35 10.07 14.38 -12.51
N ALA A 36 8.84 14.88 -12.31
CA ALA A 36 8.33 15.18 -10.98
C ALA A 36 8.21 13.93 -10.08
N SER A 37 7.91 12.77 -10.67
CA SER A 37 7.87 11.51 -9.95
C SER A 37 9.27 11.08 -9.51
N ARG A 38 10.27 11.24 -10.38
CA ARG A 38 11.67 10.92 -10.09
C ARG A 38 12.25 11.82 -8.99
N ASP A 39 11.90 13.11 -9.00
CA ASP A 39 12.30 14.06 -7.94
C ASP A 39 11.76 13.65 -6.58
N ILE A 40 10.50 13.22 -6.52
CA ILE A 40 9.88 12.70 -5.27
C ILE A 40 10.57 11.41 -4.82
N ILE A 41 10.88 10.49 -5.73
CA ILE A 41 11.60 9.24 -5.37
C ILE A 41 12.99 9.56 -4.85
N LYS A 42 13.72 10.44 -5.52
CA LYS A 42 15.05 10.90 -5.09
C LYS A 42 15.00 11.47 -3.67
N GLN A 43 14.09 12.39 -3.41
CA GLN A 43 13.91 12.98 -2.09
C GLN A 43 13.52 11.93 -1.03
N ALA A 44 12.68 10.94 -1.38
CA ALA A 44 12.33 9.87 -0.46
C ALA A 44 13.55 9.04 -0.06
N LEU A 45 14.41 8.71 -1.02
CA LEU A 45 15.68 8.01 -0.76
C LEU A 45 16.62 8.85 0.13
N GLU A 46 16.71 10.15 -0.10
CA GLU A 46 17.49 11.09 0.72
C GLU A 46 16.95 11.17 2.18
N TYR A 47 15.66 10.99 2.39
CA TYR A 47 15.04 10.86 3.72
C TYR A 47 15.14 9.44 4.33
N GLY A 48 15.83 8.51 3.67
CA GLY A 48 15.99 7.13 4.15
C GLY A 48 14.77 6.23 3.91
N VAL A 49 13.82 6.66 3.08
CA VAL A 49 12.69 5.81 2.67
C VAL A 49 13.19 4.81 1.63
N ASN A 50 13.33 3.55 2.02
CA ASN A 50 13.83 2.50 1.15
C ASN A 50 12.74 1.60 0.58
N PHE A 51 11.48 1.76 0.97
CA PHE A 51 10.37 0.90 0.55
C PHE A 51 9.48 1.62 -0.47
N LEU A 52 9.49 1.13 -1.72
CA LEU A 52 8.74 1.68 -2.86
C LEU A 52 7.64 0.70 -3.27
N ASP A 53 6.38 1.16 -3.26
CA ASP A 53 5.20 0.34 -3.55
C ASP A 53 4.49 0.75 -4.84
N THR A 54 4.49 -0.13 -5.83
CA THR A 54 3.78 0.05 -7.10
C THR A 54 2.82 -1.11 -7.40
N ALA A 55 2.30 -1.21 -8.61
CA ALA A 55 1.52 -2.33 -9.13
C ALA A 55 1.54 -2.34 -10.66
N ASN A 56 1.40 -3.51 -11.28
CA ASN A 56 1.36 -3.67 -12.72
C ASN A 56 0.26 -2.83 -13.39
N GLY A 57 -0.93 -2.79 -12.82
CA GLY A 57 -2.11 -2.14 -13.39
C GLY A 57 -2.22 -0.62 -13.16
N TYR A 58 -1.19 0.03 -12.62
CA TYR A 58 -1.23 1.48 -12.43
C TYR A 58 -0.77 2.22 -13.69
N SER A 59 -1.59 3.18 -14.22
CA SER A 59 -1.29 4.07 -15.36
C SER A 59 -0.65 3.39 -16.56
N ALA A 60 -1.34 2.39 -17.11
CA ALA A 60 -0.88 1.68 -18.32
C ALA A 60 0.65 1.41 -18.30
N GLU A 61 1.13 0.84 -17.18
CA GLU A 61 2.50 0.35 -17.02
C GLU A 61 3.58 1.43 -16.75
N SER A 62 3.33 2.71 -17.07
CA SER A 62 4.36 3.76 -16.98
C SER A 62 4.95 3.98 -15.56
N ARG A 63 4.21 3.60 -14.50
CA ARG A 63 4.70 3.75 -13.12
C ARG A 63 5.85 2.83 -12.79
N GLU A 64 5.79 1.57 -13.19
CA GLU A 64 6.89 0.63 -12.97
C GLU A 64 8.14 1.08 -13.73
N GLU A 65 8.00 1.60 -14.96
CA GLU A 65 9.11 2.15 -15.74
C GLU A 65 9.78 3.34 -15.01
N ILE A 66 8.96 4.30 -14.51
CA ILE A 66 9.46 5.47 -13.77
C ILE A 66 10.19 5.05 -12.49
N VAL A 67 9.60 4.14 -11.70
CA VAL A 67 10.20 3.65 -10.45
C VAL A 67 11.51 2.93 -10.74
N GLY A 68 11.51 2.02 -11.70
CA GLY A 68 12.70 1.26 -12.08
C GLY A 68 13.85 2.16 -12.54
N GLN A 69 13.56 3.17 -13.38
CA GLN A 69 14.54 4.13 -13.83
C GLN A 69 15.08 4.99 -12.67
N ALA A 70 14.20 5.45 -11.77
CA ALA A 70 14.63 6.25 -10.63
C ALA A 70 15.54 5.44 -9.67
N VAL A 71 15.20 4.18 -9.40
CA VAL A 71 16.06 3.29 -8.60
C VAL A 71 17.43 3.13 -9.23
N LYS A 72 17.49 2.89 -10.54
CA LYS A 72 18.75 2.75 -11.28
C LYS A 72 19.63 4.01 -11.22
N ASP A 73 19.01 5.19 -11.22
CA ASP A 73 19.73 6.45 -11.31
C ASP A 73 20.18 7.01 -9.94
N PHE A 74 19.41 6.70 -8.86
CA PHE A 74 19.61 7.40 -7.59
C PHE A 74 20.10 6.52 -6.43
N THR A 75 20.08 5.19 -6.58
CA THR A 75 20.50 4.30 -5.50
C THR A 75 20.99 2.95 -6.03
N ARG A 76 21.51 2.13 -5.14
CA ARG A 76 21.83 0.74 -5.45
C ARG A 76 20.60 -0.12 -5.28
N ARG A 77 20.39 -1.08 -6.19
CA ARG A 77 19.21 -1.96 -6.19
C ARG A 77 19.02 -2.72 -4.87
N GLU A 78 20.12 -3.10 -4.25
CA GLU A 78 20.15 -3.89 -3.00
C GLU A 78 19.74 -3.07 -1.78
N GLU A 79 19.78 -1.73 -1.86
CA GLU A 79 19.45 -0.83 -0.74
C GLU A 79 17.96 -0.52 -0.65
N VAL A 80 17.18 -0.88 -1.67
CA VAL A 80 15.75 -0.59 -1.73
C VAL A 80 14.91 -1.87 -1.78
N VAL A 81 13.72 -1.78 -1.21
CA VAL A 81 12.67 -2.79 -1.28
C VAL A 81 11.67 -2.37 -2.35
N LEU A 82 11.72 -3.04 -3.51
CA LEU A 82 10.75 -2.85 -4.58
C LEU A 82 9.58 -3.81 -4.42
N SER A 83 8.39 -3.25 -4.35
CA SER A 83 7.17 -4.01 -4.26
C SER A 83 6.24 -3.72 -5.43
N THR A 84 5.71 -4.76 -6.04
CA THR A 84 4.65 -4.65 -7.06
C THR A 84 3.57 -5.71 -6.86
N LYS A 85 2.49 -5.63 -7.66
CA LYS A 85 1.29 -6.44 -7.46
C LYS A 85 0.80 -7.03 -8.78
N VAL A 86 0.08 -8.16 -8.70
CA VAL A 86 -0.59 -8.83 -9.79
C VAL A 86 -2.07 -9.04 -9.50
N TRP A 87 -2.91 -9.04 -10.48
CA TRP A 87 -4.33 -9.33 -10.53
C TRP A 87 -5.07 -8.47 -11.55
N MET A 88 -4.70 -7.18 -11.67
CA MET A 88 -5.42 -6.24 -12.52
C MET A 88 -5.35 -6.66 -13.99
N ARG A 89 -6.37 -6.25 -14.77
CA ARG A 89 -6.39 -6.49 -16.22
C ARG A 89 -5.35 -5.62 -16.92
N MET A 90 -4.38 -6.27 -17.55
CA MET A 90 -3.28 -5.61 -18.25
C MET A 90 -3.49 -5.60 -19.79
N ARG A 91 -4.27 -6.54 -20.32
CA ARG A 91 -4.57 -6.63 -21.73
C ARG A 91 -5.98 -7.17 -21.98
N PRO A 92 -6.62 -6.84 -23.12
CA PRO A 92 -7.89 -7.44 -23.50
C PRO A 92 -7.73 -8.94 -23.79
N GLY A 93 -8.86 -9.66 -23.77
CA GLY A 93 -8.90 -11.09 -24.11
C GLY A 93 -8.57 -12.03 -22.95
N PRO A 94 -8.43 -13.34 -23.25
CA PRO A 94 -8.21 -14.37 -22.26
C PRO A 94 -6.86 -14.23 -21.55
N ASN A 95 -6.80 -14.64 -20.27
CA ASN A 95 -5.58 -14.62 -19.45
C ASN A 95 -4.91 -13.22 -19.31
N GLY A 96 -5.64 -12.16 -19.56
CA GLY A 96 -5.15 -10.77 -19.39
C GLY A 96 -5.32 -10.19 -18.00
N ALA A 97 -5.85 -10.97 -17.04
CA ALA A 97 -6.11 -10.57 -15.67
C ALA A 97 -6.12 -11.81 -14.75
N GLY A 98 -6.22 -11.59 -13.43
CA GLY A 98 -6.42 -12.63 -12.44
C GLY A 98 -5.14 -13.22 -11.89
N LEU A 99 -5.28 -14.35 -11.17
CA LEU A 99 -4.21 -14.99 -10.42
C LEU A 99 -3.92 -16.43 -10.88
N SER A 100 -4.33 -16.81 -12.11
CA SER A 100 -3.90 -18.08 -12.67
C SER A 100 -2.37 -18.13 -12.77
N ARG A 101 -1.80 -19.33 -12.72
CA ARG A 101 -0.36 -19.58 -12.93
C ARG A 101 0.16 -18.86 -14.17
N LYS A 102 -0.59 -18.94 -15.27
CA LYS A 102 -0.23 -18.30 -16.54
C LYS A 102 -0.20 -16.77 -16.42
N ALA A 103 -1.18 -16.16 -15.75
CA ALA A 103 -1.24 -14.71 -15.54
C ALA A 103 -0.11 -14.25 -14.61
N ILE A 104 0.10 -14.94 -13.48
CA ILE A 104 1.18 -14.61 -12.52
C ILE A 104 2.54 -14.64 -13.21
N SER A 105 2.87 -15.70 -13.94
CA SER A 105 4.16 -15.82 -14.61
C SER A 105 4.38 -14.74 -15.67
N ALA A 106 3.38 -14.49 -16.52
CA ALA A 106 3.48 -13.49 -17.57
C ALA A 106 3.60 -12.06 -17.01
N GLU A 107 2.82 -11.73 -15.98
CA GLU A 107 2.84 -10.39 -15.37
C GLU A 107 4.09 -10.17 -14.50
N LEU A 108 4.64 -11.21 -13.87
CA LEU A 108 5.92 -11.14 -13.17
C LEU A 108 7.05 -10.76 -14.15
N ASP A 109 7.15 -11.47 -15.26
CA ASP A 109 8.18 -11.20 -16.27
C ASP A 109 8.01 -9.80 -16.89
N ALA A 110 6.79 -9.38 -17.12
CA ALA A 110 6.49 -8.05 -17.62
C ALA A 110 6.86 -6.96 -16.58
N SER A 111 6.55 -7.15 -15.29
CA SER A 111 6.93 -6.22 -14.23
C SER A 111 8.45 -6.12 -14.05
N LEU A 112 9.16 -7.25 -14.09
CA LEU A 112 10.64 -7.27 -14.05
C LEU A 112 11.24 -6.44 -15.20
N LYS A 113 10.68 -6.59 -16.40
CA LYS A 113 11.12 -5.82 -17.58
C LYS A 113 10.86 -4.33 -17.41
N ARG A 114 9.66 -3.92 -16.94
CA ARG A 114 9.32 -2.50 -16.73
C ARG A 114 10.15 -1.87 -15.62
N LEU A 115 10.34 -2.59 -14.52
CA LEU A 115 11.19 -2.16 -13.41
C LEU A 115 12.69 -2.20 -13.74
N GLY A 116 13.10 -2.86 -14.83
CA GLY A 116 14.50 -2.96 -15.23
C GLY A 116 15.38 -3.70 -14.22
N THR A 117 14.85 -4.71 -13.54
CA THR A 117 15.52 -5.46 -12.48
C THR A 117 15.38 -6.96 -12.66
N GLY A 118 16.33 -7.73 -12.14
CA GLY A 118 16.28 -9.19 -12.18
C GLY A 118 15.39 -9.84 -11.11
N TYR A 119 14.95 -9.08 -10.10
CA TYR A 119 14.12 -9.60 -9.02
C TYR A 119 13.23 -8.53 -8.39
N ILE A 120 12.12 -8.95 -7.80
CA ILE A 120 11.20 -8.16 -6.98
C ILE A 120 11.37 -8.59 -5.52
N ASP A 121 11.49 -7.61 -4.61
CA ASP A 121 11.63 -7.93 -3.18
C ASP A 121 10.32 -8.44 -2.60
N LEU A 122 9.21 -7.78 -2.89
CA LEU A 122 7.90 -8.16 -2.39
C LEU A 122 6.86 -8.18 -3.52
N TYR A 123 6.44 -9.38 -3.93
CA TYR A 123 5.41 -9.56 -4.95
C TYR A 123 4.08 -9.93 -4.30
N ARG A 124 3.04 -9.13 -4.57
CA ARG A 124 1.76 -9.29 -3.88
C ARG A 124 0.61 -9.61 -4.83
N ILE A 125 -0.31 -10.42 -4.36
CA ILE A 125 -1.65 -10.46 -4.95
C ILE A 125 -2.39 -9.18 -4.57
N HIS A 126 -2.96 -8.49 -5.57
CA HIS A 126 -3.62 -7.19 -5.37
C HIS A 126 -5.01 -7.33 -4.75
N ARG A 127 -5.71 -8.42 -5.08
CA ARG A 127 -7.04 -8.81 -4.59
C ARG A 127 -7.14 -10.32 -4.59
N TRP A 128 -8.10 -10.85 -3.82
CA TRP A 128 -8.50 -12.24 -3.96
C TRP A 128 -9.11 -12.47 -5.34
N ASP A 129 -8.74 -13.57 -5.98
CA ASP A 129 -9.33 -14.00 -7.25
C ASP A 129 -10.35 -15.12 -6.99
N TYR A 130 -11.62 -14.83 -7.23
CA TYR A 130 -12.69 -15.79 -7.00
C TYR A 130 -12.83 -16.83 -8.13
N ASP A 131 -12.19 -16.56 -9.25
CA ASP A 131 -12.28 -17.39 -10.46
C ASP A 131 -11.07 -18.35 -10.61
N THR A 132 -10.06 -18.20 -9.75
CA THR A 132 -8.87 -19.08 -9.73
C THR A 132 -8.77 -19.80 -8.39
N PRO A 133 -8.57 -21.14 -8.37
CA PRO A 133 -8.28 -21.86 -7.14
C PRO A 133 -7.04 -21.28 -6.45
N ILE A 134 -7.15 -21.06 -5.14
CA ILE A 134 -6.06 -20.43 -4.37
C ILE A 134 -4.81 -21.32 -4.35
N GLU A 135 -4.97 -22.61 -4.46
CA GLU A 135 -3.90 -23.60 -4.56
C GLU A 135 -3.02 -23.35 -5.80
N GLU A 136 -3.64 -23.10 -6.97
CA GLU A 136 -2.92 -22.77 -8.21
C GLU A 136 -2.15 -21.45 -8.07
N THR A 137 -2.80 -20.44 -7.47
CA THR A 137 -2.18 -19.14 -7.20
C THR A 137 -0.95 -19.29 -6.30
N PHE A 138 -1.07 -20.06 -5.20
CA PHE A 138 0.01 -20.22 -4.23
C PHE A 138 1.18 -20.99 -4.79
N GLU A 139 0.93 -22.07 -5.52
CA GLU A 139 1.97 -22.85 -6.16
C GLU A 139 2.76 -21.98 -7.16
N ALA A 140 2.07 -21.17 -7.97
CA ALA A 140 2.71 -20.24 -8.91
C ALA A 140 3.58 -19.18 -8.19
N LEU A 141 3.11 -18.64 -7.06
CA LEU A 141 3.87 -17.68 -6.25
C LEU A 141 5.10 -18.36 -5.60
N HIS A 142 4.93 -19.57 -5.09
CA HIS A 142 6.04 -20.36 -4.54
C HIS A 142 7.12 -20.61 -5.59
N GLU A 143 6.74 -21.01 -6.81
CA GLU A 143 7.66 -21.18 -7.92
C GLU A 143 8.38 -19.88 -8.31
N ALA A 144 7.68 -18.75 -8.27
CA ALA A 144 8.29 -17.43 -8.49
C ALA A 144 9.41 -17.13 -7.46
N VAL A 145 9.20 -17.52 -6.20
CA VAL A 145 10.25 -17.41 -5.16
C VAL A 145 11.38 -18.41 -5.41
N LYS A 146 11.07 -19.66 -5.71
CA LYS A 146 12.07 -20.72 -6.00
C LYS A 146 12.95 -20.36 -7.20
N SER A 147 12.39 -19.69 -8.21
CA SER A 147 13.15 -19.25 -9.38
C SER A 147 14.10 -18.06 -9.09
N GLY A 148 14.03 -17.46 -7.90
CA GLY A 148 14.80 -16.28 -7.53
C GLY A 148 14.28 -14.96 -8.13
N LYS A 149 13.20 -14.96 -8.91
CA LYS A 149 12.58 -13.74 -9.44
C LYS A 149 11.85 -12.92 -8.37
N VAL A 150 11.47 -13.55 -7.27
CA VAL A 150 10.78 -12.92 -6.13
C VAL A 150 11.51 -13.32 -4.84
N ARG A 151 11.66 -12.37 -3.90
CA ARG A 151 12.26 -12.64 -2.58
C ARG A 151 11.20 -13.00 -1.55
N TYR A 152 10.12 -12.23 -1.49
CA TYR A 152 9.03 -12.40 -0.54
C TYR A 152 7.69 -12.24 -1.26
N ILE A 153 6.66 -12.90 -0.74
CA ILE A 153 5.30 -12.76 -1.24
C ILE A 153 4.38 -12.16 -0.18
N GLY A 154 3.32 -11.49 -0.63
CA GLY A 154 2.33 -10.87 0.23
C GLY A 154 0.94 -10.82 -0.37
N ALA A 155 0.01 -10.34 0.41
CA ALA A 155 -1.38 -10.18 0.02
C ALA A 155 -1.87 -8.74 0.18
N SER A 156 -3.01 -8.43 -0.43
CA SER A 156 -3.69 -7.15 -0.28
C SER A 156 -5.21 -7.31 -0.32
N SER A 157 -5.89 -6.60 0.58
CA SER A 157 -7.34 -6.35 0.53
C SER A 157 -8.17 -7.62 0.34
N MET A 158 -8.21 -8.47 1.36
CA MET A 158 -9.02 -9.69 1.42
C MET A 158 -9.58 -9.90 2.82
N CYS A 159 -10.55 -10.80 2.94
CA CYS A 159 -11.11 -11.17 4.23
C CYS A 159 -10.11 -12.00 5.05
N ALA A 160 -10.20 -11.93 6.38
CA ALA A 160 -9.31 -12.68 7.27
C ALA A 160 -9.39 -14.19 7.04
N TRP A 161 -10.58 -14.76 6.78
CA TRP A 161 -10.74 -16.17 6.49
C TRP A 161 -10.02 -16.60 5.19
N GLN A 162 -9.99 -15.72 4.17
CA GLN A 162 -9.27 -15.97 2.91
C GLN A 162 -7.76 -15.99 3.17
N PHE A 163 -7.29 -15.04 3.96
CA PHE A 163 -5.89 -14.95 4.31
C PHE A 163 -5.45 -16.13 5.19
N ALA A 164 -6.23 -16.50 6.20
CA ALA A 164 -5.97 -17.67 7.03
C ALA A 164 -5.97 -18.97 6.21
N LYS A 165 -6.93 -19.16 5.29
CA LYS A 165 -6.95 -20.30 4.36
C LYS A 165 -5.66 -20.36 3.54
N ALA A 166 -5.21 -19.22 3.02
CA ALA A 166 -4.01 -19.11 2.22
C ALA A 166 -2.75 -19.50 3.01
N LEU A 167 -2.60 -19.03 4.25
CA LEU A 167 -1.49 -19.39 5.13
C LEU A 167 -1.51 -20.87 5.49
N TYR A 168 -2.68 -21.41 5.81
CA TYR A 168 -2.83 -22.85 6.10
C TYR A 168 -2.42 -23.73 4.92
N LEU A 169 -2.82 -23.36 3.70
CA LEU A 169 -2.42 -24.11 2.49
C LEU A 169 -0.92 -24.04 2.24
N ALA A 170 -0.28 -22.89 2.51
CA ALA A 170 1.16 -22.76 2.41
C ALA A 170 1.88 -23.73 3.37
N ASP A 171 1.43 -23.80 4.63
CA ASP A 171 2.00 -24.69 5.64
C ASP A 171 1.79 -26.17 5.26
N LEU A 172 0.56 -26.52 4.84
CA LEU A 172 0.20 -27.89 4.46
C LEU A 172 1.05 -28.43 3.30
N ASN A 173 1.38 -27.58 2.34
CA ASN A 173 2.10 -27.97 1.13
C ASN A 173 3.61 -27.64 1.17
N GLY A 174 4.11 -27.06 2.26
CA GLY A 174 5.51 -26.62 2.35
C GLY A 174 5.84 -25.48 1.38
N TRP A 175 4.85 -24.66 1.04
CA TRP A 175 5.02 -23.50 0.16
C TRP A 175 5.49 -22.26 0.93
N THR A 176 6.00 -21.28 0.18
CA THR A 176 6.37 -19.96 0.72
C THR A 176 5.13 -19.27 1.30
N ARG A 177 5.21 -18.83 2.57
CA ARG A 177 4.13 -18.10 3.23
C ARG A 177 4.09 -16.65 2.79
N PHE A 178 2.92 -16.01 2.85
CA PHE A 178 2.83 -14.55 2.84
C PHE A 178 3.52 -13.96 4.07
N VAL A 179 4.32 -12.92 3.86
CA VAL A 179 5.02 -12.18 4.93
C VAL A 179 4.44 -10.80 5.19
N SER A 180 3.54 -10.36 4.31
CA SER A 180 2.92 -9.04 4.45
C SER A 180 1.45 -9.02 4.04
N MET A 181 0.68 -8.16 4.71
CA MET A 181 -0.67 -7.78 4.35
C MET A 181 -0.73 -6.28 4.05
N GLN A 182 -1.30 -5.91 2.90
CA GLN A 182 -1.60 -4.52 2.58
C GLN A 182 -3.11 -4.30 2.57
N ASP A 183 -3.65 -3.77 3.66
CA ASP A 183 -5.10 -3.58 3.79
C ASP A 183 -5.47 -2.10 3.93
N HIS A 184 -6.76 -1.79 3.80
CA HIS A 184 -7.31 -0.46 4.02
C HIS A 184 -7.40 -0.17 5.50
N TYR A 185 -6.59 0.77 6.00
CA TYR A 185 -6.61 1.13 7.41
C TYR A 185 -6.27 2.60 7.63
N ASN A 186 -7.14 3.30 8.31
CA ASN A 186 -6.99 4.69 8.74
C ASN A 186 -8.08 5.01 9.78
N LEU A 187 -8.07 6.21 10.36
CA LEU A 187 -9.07 6.67 11.35
C LEU A 187 -10.52 6.55 10.91
N ILE A 188 -10.80 6.63 9.61
CA ILE A 188 -12.16 6.54 9.05
C ILE A 188 -12.54 5.09 8.74
N HIS A 189 -11.57 4.24 8.36
CA HIS A 189 -11.77 2.85 7.96
C HIS A 189 -10.97 1.92 8.86
N ARG A 190 -11.66 1.26 9.79
CA ARG A 190 -11.06 0.46 10.88
C ARG A 190 -11.46 -1.01 10.87
N GLU A 191 -12.08 -1.51 9.77
CA GLU A 191 -12.51 -2.92 9.66
C GLU A 191 -11.38 -3.92 9.91
N ALA A 192 -10.15 -3.57 9.48
CA ALA A 192 -8.99 -4.43 9.67
C ALA A 192 -8.71 -4.77 11.15
N GLU A 193 -9.12 -3.91 12.10
CA GLU A 193 -8.95 -4.14 13.53
C GLU A 193 -9.72 -5.34 14.07
N ARG A 194 -10.80 -5.76 13.40
CA ARG A 194 -11.62 -6.87 13.86
C ARG A 194 -10.94 -8.21 13.77
N GLU A 195 -10.31 -8.49 12.63
CA GLU A 195 -9.75 -9.81 12.35
C GLU A 195 -8.38 -9.78 11.67
N ILE A 196 -8.19 -8.92 10.66
CA ILE A 196 -6.96 -8.93 9.85
C ILE A 196 -5.73 -8.52 10.65
N LEU A 197 -5.80 -7.43 11.41
CA LEU A 197 -4.66 -6.98 12.22
C LEU A 197 -4.32 -7.97 13.33
N PRO A 198 -5.29 -8.50 14.12
CA PRO A 198 -5.03 -9.58 15.07
C PRO A 198 -4.43 -10.83 14.43
N LEU A 199 -4.95 -11.26 13.29
CA LEU A 199 -4.41 -12.41 12.55
C LEU A 199 -2.96 -12.16 12.10
N CYS A 200 -2.67 -10.98 11.56
CA CYS A 200 -1.31 -10.64 11.16
C CYS A 200 -0.35 -10.61 12.33
N ALA A 201 -0.76 -10.06 13.49
CA ALA A 201 0.05 -10.04 14.70
C ALA A 201 0.33 -11.45 15.22
N ASP A 202 -0.69 -12.33 15.28
CA ASP A 202 -0.55 -13.73 15.69
C ASP A 202 0.40 -14.51 14.78
N GLN A 203 0.32 -14.27 13.47
CA GLN A 203 1.12 -14.98 12.45
C GLN A 203 2.47 -14.33 12.15
N GLY A 204 2.83 -13.23 12.81
CA GLY A 204 4.09 -12.52 12.61
C GLY A 204 4.23 -11.86 11.23
N ILE A 205 3.11 -11.41 10.66
CA ILE A 205 3.02 -10.82 9.32
C ILE A 205 3.02 -9.30 9.41
N GLY A 206 3.87 -8.64 8.61
CA GLY A 206 3.95 -7.19 8.58
C GLY A 206 2.76 -6.55 7.86
N VAL A 207 2.13 -5.57 8.48
CA VAL A 207 1.02 -4.83 7.87
C VAL A 207 1.52 -3.50 7.29
N ILE A 208 1.19 -3.26 6.02
CA ILE A 208 1.57 -2.06 5.25
C ILE A 208 0.30 -1.37 4.72
N PRO A 209 -0.45 -0.62 5.56
CA PRO A 209 -1.77 -0.13 5.21
C PRO A 209 -1.76 0.82 4.02
N TRP A 210 -2.74 0.67 3.10
CA TRP A 210 -2.96 1.65 2.05
C TRP A 210 -3.98 2.72 2.45
N SER A 211 -3.87 3.91 1.87
CA SER A 211 -4.68 5.11 2.17
C SER A 211 -4.72 5.48 3.66
N PRO A 212 -3.57 5.57 4.36
CA PRO A 212 -3.53 5.92 5.77
C PRO A 212 -4.11 7.31 6.07
N LEU A 213 -4.07 8.21 5.08
CA LEU A 213 -4.65 9.57 5.13
C LEU A 213 -6.06 9.65 4.51
N ALA A 214 -6.76 8.52 4.32
CA ALA A 214 -8.08 8.45 3.69
C ALA A 214 -8.16 9.27 2.38
N ARG A 215 -7.16 9.10 1.50
CA ARG A 215 -7.04 9.85 0.22
C ARG A 215 -7.06 11.37 0.38
N GLY A 216 -6.58 11.86 1.53
CA GLY A 216 -6.53 13.27 1.90
C GLY A 216 -7.81 13.79 2.59
N ARG A 217 -8.80 12.94 2.91
CA ARG A 217 -10.00 13.35 3.67
C ARG A 217 -9.63 13.81 5.08
N LEU A 218 -8.69 13.15 5.72
CA LEU A 218 -8.21 13.47 7.07
C LEU A 218 -7.32 14.73 7.15
N THR A 219 -6.83 15.23 6.01
CA THR A 219 -5.81 16.27 6.01
C THR A 219 -6.26 17.61 5.40
N ARG A 220 -7.45 17.64 4.77
CA ARG A 220 -7.98 18.82 4.09
C ARG A 220 -8.97 19.56 4.97
N ALA A 221 -8.89 20.88 4.96
CA ALA A 221 -9.95 21.71 5.53
C ALA A 221 -11.28 21.49 4.77
N ARG A 222 -12.39 21.67 5.47
CA ARG A 222 -13.76 21.36 5.01
C ARG A 222 -14.11 21.93 3.63
N ASP A 223 -13.63 23.14 3.34
CA ASP A 223 -14.01 23.90 2.14
C ASP A 223 -12.99 23.83 1.00
N THR A 224 -11.97 22.95 1.10
CA THR A 224 -10.93 22.87 0.08
C THR A 224 -11.26 21.80 -0.95
N ALA A 225 -11.76 22.20 -2.12
CA ALA A 225 -11.88 21.32 -3.27
C ALA A 225 -10.48 20.86 -3.72
N ALA A 226 -10.27 19.55 -3.81
CA ALA A 226 -9.05 19.03 -4.40
C ALA A 226 -9.36 18.47 -5.78
N ALA A 227 -8.53 18.77 -6.77
CA ALA A 227 -8.64 18.24 -8.12
C ALA A 227 -8.77 16.69 -8.15
N ARG A 228 -8.19 16.02 -7.16
CA ARG A 228 -8.35 14.57 -6.97
C ARG A 228 -9.75 14.16 -6.50
N ALA A 229 -10.41 14.96 -5.64
CA ALA A 229 -11.70 14.58 -5.07
C ALA A 229 -12.81 14.50 -6.14
N GLU A 230 -12.73 15.33 -7.17
CA GLU A 230 -13.70 15.35 -8.26
C GLU A 230 -13.56 14.14 -9.20
N THR A 231 -12.34 13.67 -9.42
CA THR A 231 -11.98 12.63 -10.40
C THR A 231 -11.69 11.27 -9.79
N ASP A 232 -11.59 11.16 -8.45
CA ASP A 232 -11.32 9.90 -7.74
C ASP A 232 -12.62 9.15 -7.43
N ALA A 233 -13.08 8.32 -8.37
CA ALA A 233 -14.26 7.46 -8.18
C ALA A 233 -14.13 6.55 -6.94
N GLY A 234 -12.92 6.08 -6.62
CA GLY A 234 -12.69 5.27 -5.42
C GLY A 234 -12.91 6.04 -4.11
N GLY A 235 -12.56 7.33 -4.08
CA GLY A 235 -12.84 8.19 -2.94
C GLY A 235 -14.33 8.38 -2.69
N LYS A 236 -15.11 8.53 -3.75
CA LYS A 236 -16.58 8.69 -3.65
C LYS A 236 -17.29 7.46 -3.07
N ILE A 237 -16.77 6.26 -3.31
CA ILE A 237 -17.33 5.01 -2.78
C ILE A 237 -16.91 4.79 -1.32
N LEU A 238 -15.70 5.19 -0.96
CA LEU A 238 -15.10 4.89 0.34
C LEU A 238 -15.44 5.92 1.44
N HIS A 239 -15.84 7.14 1.06
CA HIS A 239 -16.09 8.21 2.01
C HIS A 239 -17.61 8.41 2.25
N ARG A 240 -17.94 8.80 3.49
CA ARG A 240 -19.28 9.15 3.96
C ARG A 240 -19.27 10.55 4.57
N ASP A 241 -20.42 11.17 4.68
CA ASP A 241 -20.53 12.52 5.30
C ASP A 241 -20.12 12.50 6.77
N GLU A 242 -20.40 11.40 7.47
CA GLU A 242 -20.03 11.18 8.87
C GLU A 242 -18.52 11.19 9.12
N ASP A 243 -17.72 10.94 8.09
CA ASP A 243 -16.24 10.93 8.17
C ASP A 243 -15.69 12.34 8.45
N GLN A 244 -16.49 13.37 8.19
CA GLN A 244 -16.10 14.76 8.42
C GLN A 244 -15.79 15.03 9.90
N ALA A 245 -16.58 14.48 10.80
CA ALA A 245 -16.37 14.65 12.24
C ALA A 245 -15.02 14.08 12.71
N VAL A 246 -14.60 12.96 12.12
CA VAL A 246 -13.26 12.38 12.40
C VAL A 246 -12.16 13.30 11.87
N ALA A 247 -12.32 13.84 10.67
CA ALA A 247 -11.35 14.77 10.10
C ALA A 247 -11.21 16.05 10.95
N GLU A 248 -12.32 16.60 11.46
CA GLU A 248 -12.33 17.76 12.35
C GLU A 248 -11.51 17.49 13.62
N ARG A 249 -11.64 16.34 14.25
CA ARG A 249 -10.82 15.95 15.41
C ARG A 249 -9.32 15.86 15.08
N VAL A 250 -8.97 15.34 13.92
CA VAL A 250 -7.57 15.34 13.48
C VAL A 250 -7.03 16.77 13.38
N HIS A 251 -7.82 17.70 12.83
CA HIS A 251 -7.45 19.12 12.73
C HIS A 251 -7.36 19.79 14.10
N GLU A 252 -8.23 19.45 15.05
CA GLU A 252 -8.19 19.99 16.42
C GLU A 252 -6.92 19.55 17.17
N VAL A 253 -6.59 18.25 17.13
CA VAL A 253 -5.36 17.73 17.75
C VAL A 253 -4.13 18.34 17.07
N ALA A 254 -4.12 18.40 15.75
CA ALA A 254 -3.05 19.02 14.96
C ALA A 254 -2.84 20.50 15.34
N GLY A 255 -3.94 21.27 15.47
CA GLY A 255 -3.90 22.67 15.86
C GLY A 255 -3.35 22.88 17.30
N LYS A 256 -3.78 22.05 18.25
CA LYS A 256 -3.28 22.09 19.64
C LYS A 256 -1.77 21.81 19.71
N ARG A 257 -1.26 20.95 18.85
CA ARG A 257 0.16 20.56 18.80
C ARG A 257 1.03 21.41 17.87
N GLY A 258 0.42 22.26 17.06
CA GLY A 258 1.13 23.01 16.01
C GLY A 258 1.71 22.11 14.92
N LEU A 259 1.07 20.94 14.66
CA LEU A 259 1.50 19.96 13.68
C LEU A 259 0.58 19.93 12.45
N PRO A 260 1.09 19.52 11.27
CA PRO A 260 0.24 19.20 10.13
C PRO A 260 -0.74 18.05 10.44
N PRO A 261 -2.01 18.12 10.01
CA PRO A 261 -2.99 17.03 10.22
C PRO A 261 -2.53 15.68 9.68
N ALA A 262 -1.70 15.67 8.63
CA ALA A 262 -1.13 14.45 8.06
C ALA A 262 -0.23 13.72 9.06
N GLN A 263 0.54 14.45 9.85
CA GLN A 263 1.42 13.85 10.86
C GLN A 263 0.61 13.19 11.97
N VAL A 264 -0.44 13.84 12.46
CA VAL A 264 -1.34 13.28 13.48
C VAL A 264 -2.04 12.01 12.99
N ALA A 265 -2.59 12.04 11.77
CA ALA A 265 -3.28 10.88 11.20
C ALA A 265 -2.34 9.71 10.94
N LEU A 266 -1.11 9.94 10.48
CA LEU A 266 -0.09 8.90 10.28
C LEU A 266 0.42 8.34 11.62
N ALA A 267 0.70 9.20 12.58
CA ALA A 267 1.10 8.79 13.93
C ALA A 267 0.06 7.85 14.56
N TRP A 268 -1.22 8.16 14.39
CA TRP A 268 -2.29 7.29 14.87
C TRP A 268 -2.27 5.90 14.18
N VAL A 269 -2.06 5.83 12.88
CA VAL A 269 -1.96 4.55 12.15
C VAL A 269 -0.76 3.75 12.64
N MET A 270 0.38 4.40 12.84
CA MET A 270 1.64 3.77 13.29
C MET A 270 1.62 3.34 14.77
N ARG A 271 0.72 3.88 15.59
CA ARG A 271 0.52 3.38 16.96
C ARG A 271 0.09 1.93 17.03
N ASN A 272 -0.57 1.40 15.99
CA ASN A 272 -0.98 0.00 16.00
C ASN A 272 0.24 -0.90 15.83
N PRO A 273 0.53 -1.79 16.78
CA PRO A 273 1.77 -2.59 16.77
C PRO A 273 1.85 -3.59 15.61
N ALA A 274 0.73 -3.93 14.96
CA ALA A 274 0.72 -4.77 13.76
C ALA A 274 1.18 -3.99 12.52
N VAL A 275 1.12 -2.65 12.53
CA VAL A 275 1.50 -1.81 11.39
C VAL A 275 3.03 -1.68 11.34
N THR A 276 3.60 -2.09 10.21
CA THR A 276 5.04 -1.98 9.96
C THR A 276 5.39 -0.70 9.21
N SER A 277 4.66 -0.39 8.13
CA SER A 277 5.02 0.71 7.23
C SER A 277 3.82 1.16 6.39
N PRO A 278 3.09 2.21 6.78
CA PRO A 278 1.96 2.71 5.99
C PRO A 278 2.40 3.22 4.61
N VAL A 279 1.58 2.92 3.60
CA VAL A 279 1.82 3.33 2.21
C VAL A 279 1.29 4.74 2.00
N VAL A 280 2.18 5.71 1.88
CA VAL A 280 1.84 7.12 1.70
C VAL A 280 2.08 7.54 0.26
N GLY A 281 0.99 7.89 -0.45
CA GLY A 281 1.07 8.50 -1.78
C GLY A 281 1.19 10.01 -1.67
N VAL A 282 2.17 10.59 -2.35
CA VAL A 282 2.44 12.03 -2.36
C VAL A 282 2.44 12.60 -3.77
N THR A 283 2.14 13.88 -3.90
CA THR A 283 2.21 14.64 -5.16
C THR A 283 2.99 15.94 -5.01
N LYS A 284 3.46 16.24 -3.80
CA LYS A 284 4.26 17.43 -3.48
C LYS A 284 5.38 17.07 -2.50
N PRO A 285 6.57 17.69 -2.60
CA PRO A 285 7.68 17.47 -1.67
C PRO A 285 7.31 17.67 -0.19
N ALA A 286 6.53 18.70 0.12
CA ALA A 286 6.09 18.96 1.50
C ALA A 286 5.26 17.81 2.10
N GLN A 287 4.44 17.13 1.30
CA GLN A 287 3.67 15.96 1.78
C GLN A 287 4.58 14.78 2.15
N LEU A 288 5.69 14.62 1.44
CA LEU A 288 6.69 13.61 1.77
C LEU A 288 7.42 13.96 3.07
N ALA A 289 7.82 15.23 3.23
CA ALA A 289 8.45 15.71 4.47
C ALA A 289 7.53 15.52 5.67
N ASP A 290 6.23 15.85 5.55
CA ASP A 290 5.23 15.61 6.59
C ASP A 290 5.07 14.12 6.93
N ALA A 291 5.09 13.25 5.92
CA ALA A 291 4.96 11.81 6.13
C ALA A 291 6.17 11.22 6.87
N VAL A 292 7.37 11.67 6.54
CA VAL A 292 8.59 11.25 7.24
C VAL A 292 8.62 11.79 8.67
N ALA A 293 8.29 13.05 8.88
CA ALA A 293 8.25 13.66 10.21
C ALA A 293 7.19 13.02 11.12
N ALA A 294 6.16 12.41 10.57
CA ALA A 294 5.14 11.69 11.34
C ALA A 294 5.70 10.50 12.15
N VAL A 295 6.85 9.97 11.76
CA VAL A 295 7.49 8.82 12.45
C VAL A 295 7.89 9.15 13.88
N ASP A 296 8.24 10.41 14.13
CA ASP A 296 8.70 10.89 15.44
C ASP A 296 7.54 11.51 16.28
N VAL A 297 6.30 11.44 15.76
CA VAL A 297 5.13 11.99 16.48
C VAL A 297 4.52 10.90 17.37
N GLU A 298 4.62 11.10 18.67
CA GLU A 298 3.93 10.25 19.66
C GLU A 298 2.62 10.92 20.09
N LEU A 299 1.51 10.24 19.92
CA LEU A 299 0.21 10.63 20.48
C LEU A 299 0.04 10.03 21.86
N ASP A 300 -0.37 10.84 22.83
CA ASP A 300 -0.74 10.33 24.15
C ASP A 300 -2.07 9.55 24.12
N GLU A 301 -2.42 8.91 25.26
CA GLU A 301 -3.60 8.06 25.35
C GLU A 301 -4.90 8.86 25.20
N ASP A 302 -4.94 10.09 25.73
CA ASP A 302 -6.13 10.95 25.66
C ASP A 302 -6.37 11.45 24.22
N GLU A 303 -5.32 11.84 23.52
CA GLU A 303 -5.38 12.22 22.11
C GLU A 303 -5.82 11.06 21.23
N ALA A 304 -5.25 9.87 21.45
CA ALA A 304 -5.61 8.69 20.70
C ALA A 304 -7.07 8.29 20.97
N ALA A 305 -7.51 8.32 22.23
CA ALA A 305 -8.89 8.04 22.62
C ALA A 305 -9.85 9.06 21.97
N TYR A 306 -9.50 10.35 22.01
CA TYR A 306 -10.29 11.42 21.38
C TYR A 306 -10.47 11.21 19.88
N LEU A 307 -9.41 10.86 19.17
CA LEU A 307 -9.46 10.57 17.73
C LEU A 307 -10.34 9.35 17.40
N GLN A 308 -10.46 8.40 18.32
CA GLN A 308 -11.18 7.12 18.14
C GLN A 308 -12.63 7.12 18.64
N GLU A 309 -13.07 8.16 19.34
CA GLU A 309 -14.35 8.18 20.08
C GLU A 309 -15.59 8.03 19.19
N PHE A 310 -15.51 8.38 17.89
CA PHE A 310 -16.62 8.17 17.00
C PHE A 310 -16.96 6.71 16.84
N PHE A 311 -18.28 6.43 16.95
CA PHE A 311 -18.81 5.09 16.81
C PHE A 311 -18.35 4.46 15.50
N TYR A 312 -17.67 3.33 15.65
CA TYR A 312 -17.19 2.54 14.54
C TYR A 312 -18.37 1.83 13.84
N LYS A 313 -18.67 2.21 12.62
CA LYS A 313 -19.62 1.52 11.76
C LYS A 313 -18.89 0.56 10.84
N SER A 314 -19.31 -0.70 10.84
CA SER A 314 -18.81 -1.70 9.91
C SER A 314 -18.89 -1.21 8.46
N ARG A 315 -17.81 -1.35 7.72
CA ARG A 315 -17.72 -0.99 6.30
C ARG A 315 -17.24 -2.22 5.53
N PRO A 316 -17.71 -2.43 4.29
CA PRO A 316 -17.23 -3.53 3.48
C PRO A 316 -15.70 -3.48 3.30
N VAL A 317 -15.07 -4.64 3.40
CA VAL A 317 -13.64 -4.77 3.07
C VAL A 317 -13.48 -4.55 1.57
N ALA A 318 -12.56 -3.69 1.17
CA ALA A 318 -12.29 -3.43 -0.23
C ALA A 318 -11.85 -4.72 -0.95
N GLY A 319 -12.62 -5.16 -1.94
CA GLY A 319 -12.36 -6.38 -2.69
C GLY A 319 -13.05 -7.64 -2.15
N SER A 320 -13.87 -7.55 -1.07
CA SER A 320 -14.79 -8.61 -0.69
C SER A 320 -16.09 -8.52 -1.50
N ARG A 321 -16.72 -9.65 -1.75
CA ARG A 321 -18.09 -9.76 -2.30
C ARG A 321 -19.12 -9.73 -1.19
#